data_33a156dbb47e34877cfb18014b8983ae
#
_entry.id   33a156dbb47e34877cfb18014b8983ae
#
_cell.length_a   1.000
_cell.length_b   1.000
_cell.length_c   1.000
_cell.angle_alpha   90.00
_cell.angle_beta   90.00
_cell.angle_gamma   90.00
#
_symmetry.space_group_name_H-M   'P 1'
#
loop_
_entity.id
_entity.type
_entity.pdbx_description
1 polymer ?
#
loop_
_entity_poly.entity_id
_entity_poly.type
_entity_poly.pdbx_seq_one_letter_code
_entity_poly.pdbx_strand_id
1 'polypeptide(L)'
;MNMTFEKAKEVGLSSATAVDFMKYDVDAQGNIKLDIKATEQALAQDAALITTPNVNVPSALVTYIDPQVVTILFSSMNTTKMFRETKKGSWTDKSFQFGVEEYTGGVTAYSDFADNVTSDANTEWIERGNFVFQTVLSYGELEEANAGRAKLSLASQKQRSASLNIAKAHNNINLYGVAGRNIYGMLNDPNLNAAVTPNVVTVGGNNYTTWADKLQYDAANIGNHVYNDISKLWGELAAKNGGNVDQNAEIKLGISNSIAHFLNIPNSFGLTAMAMLKSNYPNLTVIQIPELTAGGVNTLYMEIPELYGVRTAEFAYTEKM
;
A
#
# COMPACT_ATOMS: atom_id res chain seq x y z
N MET A 1 5.95 -9.00 21.78
CA MET A 1 4.51 -8.72 21.80
C MET A 1 3.81 -10.08 21.65
N ASN A 2 3.42 -10.68 22.76
CA ASN A 2 2.82 -12.01 22.78
C ASN A 2 1.38 -11.90 22.30
N MET A 3 1.07 -12.59 21.21
CA MET A 3 -0.30 -12.68 20.70
C MET A 3 -1.02 -13.75 21.54
N THR A 4 -1.98 -13.34 22.36
CA THR A 4 -2.83 -14.27 23.11
C THR A 4 -3.90 -14.86 22.18
N PHE A 5 -4.33 -16.09 22.46
CA PHE A 5 -5.32 -16.82 21.65
C PHE A 5 -6.64 -16.05 21.45
N GLU A 6 -7.04 -15.23 22.41
CA GLU A 6 -8.21 -14.35 22.30
C GLU A 6 -8.04 -13.24 21.26
N LYS A 7 -6.86 -12.66 21.15
CA LYS A 7 -6.57 -11.67 20.10
C LYS A 7 -6.54 -12.26 18.70
N ALA A 8 -6.17 -13.53 18.55
CA ALA A 8 -6.25 -14.23 17.27
C ALA A 8 -7.71 -14.49 16.84
N LYS A 9 -8.60 -14.70 17.83
CA LYS A 9 -10.04 -14.88 17.58
C LYS A 9 -10.74 -13.57 17.19
N GLU A 10 -10.33 -12.44 17.78
CA GLU A 10 -10.82 -11.10 17.41
C GLU A 10 -10.42 -10.68 15.99
N VAL A 11 -9.32 -11.20 15.47
CA VAL A 11 -8.82 -10.89 14.11
C VAL A 11 -9.44 -11.84 13.05
N GLY A 12 -10.45 -12.63 13.41
CA GLY A 12 -11.19 -13.45 12.46
C GLY A 12 -10.48 -14.70 11.97
N LEU A 13 -9.43 -15.14 12.66
CA LEU A 13 -8.84 -16.46 12.48
C LEU A 13 -9.71 -17.50 13.19
N SER A 14 -10.93 -17.69 12.74
CA SER A 14 -11.72 -18.86 13.14
C SER A 14 -11.15 -20.06 12.41
N SER A 15 -10.43 -20.89 13.15
CA SER A 15 -10.02 -22.20 12.65
C SER A 15 -11.26 -23.04 12.37
N ALA A 16 -11.58 -23.24 11.11
CA ALA A 16 -12.55 -24.22 10.67
C ALA A 16 -12.02 -25.67 10.80
N THR A 17 -10.93 -25.88 11.51
CA THR A 17 -10.36 -27.17 11.85
C THR A 17 -9.72 -27.09 13.23
N ALA A 18 -10.57 -27.04 14.26
CA ALA A 18 -10.14 -27.41 15.59
C ALA A 18 -9.95 -28.93 15.60
N VAL A 19 -8.77 -29.38 15.22
CA VAL A 19 -8.27 -30.65 15.74
C VAL A 19 -8.11 -30.37 17.24
N ASP A 20 -8.75 -31.21 18.03
CA ASP A 20 -8.78 -31.19 19.50
C ASP A 20 -7.34 -31.44 20.01
N PHE A 21 -6.49 -30.44 19.89
CA PHE A 21 -5.12 -30.50 20.38
C PHE A 21 -5.13 -30.19 21.88
N MET A 22 -5.01 -31.27 22.65
CA MET A 22 -4.63 -31.34 24.06
C MET A 22 -5.16 -30.16 24.91
N LYS A 23 -5.96 -30.50 25.88
CA LYS A 23 -6.34 -29.59 26.98
C LYS A 23 -5.08 -29.13 27.70
N TYR A 24 -4.60 -27.95 27.35
CA TYR A 24 -3.58 -27.27 28.12
C TYR A 24 -4.28 -26.59 29.29
N ASP A 25 -3.77 -26.83 30.49
CA ASP A 25 -4.19 -26.07 31.65
C ASP A 25 -3.56 -24.68 31.59
N VAL A 26 -4.38 -23.65 31.63
CA VAL A 26 -3.95 -22.26 31.50
C VAL A 26 -4.10 -21.59 32.86
N ASP A 27 -3.07 -20.88 33.34
CA ASP A 27 -3.17 -20.13 34.58
C ASP A 27 -4.12 -18.93 34.48
N ALA A 28 -4.45 -18.32 35.62
CA ALA A 28 -5.36 -17.17 35.67
C ALA A 28 -4.84 -15.92 34.90
N GLN A 29 -3.60 -15.93 34.42
CA GLN A 29 -2.95 -14.91 33.61
C GLN A 29 -2.85 -15.28 32.13
N GLY A 30 -3.38 -16.44 31.71
CA GLY A 30 -3.41 -16.86 30.31
C GLY A 30 -2.12 -17.52 29.81
N ASN A 31 -1.21 -17.95 30.68
CA ASN A 31 0.00 -18.66 30.30
C ASN A 31 -0.24 -20.18 30.34
N ILE A 32 0.36 -20.91 29.40
CA ILE A 32 0.32 -22.36 29.36
C ILE A 32 1.14 -22.92 30.52
N LYS A 33 0.50 -23.63 31.45
CA LYS A 33 1.20 -24.41 32.49
C LYS A 33 1.68 -25.72 31.88
N LEU A 34 2.97 -25.89 31.77
CA LEU A 34 3.59 -27.20 31.64
C LEU A 34 3.50 -27.91 33.00
N ASP A 35 2.78 -29.01 33.07
CA ASP A 35 2.76 -29.84 34.26
C ASP A 35 4.11 -30.54 34.43
N ILE A 36 5.05 -29.87 35.10
CA ILE A 36 6.40 -30.38 35.36
C ILE A 36 6.36 -31.66 36.22
N LYS A 37 5.28 -31.89 37.00
CA LYS A 37 5.15 -33.11 37.79
C LYS A 37 4.96 -34.36 36.93
N ALA A 38 4.32 -34.23 35.76
CA ALA A 38 4.21 -35.38 34.83
C ALA A 38 5.56 -35.70 34.20
N THR A 39 6.42 -34.72 33.97
CA THR A 39 7.78 -34.92 33.45
C THR A 39 8.74 -35.42 34.54
N GLU A 40 8.61 -35.00 35.78
CA GLU A 40 9.42 -35.54 36.89
C GLU A 40 9.05 -36.97 37.25
N GLN A 41 7.78 -37.36 37.16
CA GLN A 41 7.37 -38.74 37.33
C GLN A 41 7.89 -39.64 36.21
N ALA A 42 8.00 -39.14 34.99
CA ALA A 42 8.59 -39.86 33.86
C ALA A 42 10.12 -40.03 33.97
N LEU A 43 10.81 -39.10 34.66
CA LEU A 43 12.24 -39.16 34.89
C LEU A 43 12.59 -39.98 36.18
N ALA A 44 11.68 -40.15 37.11
CA ALA A 44 11.89 -40.91 38.34
C ALA A 44 11.72 -42.44 38.16
N GLN A 45 11.45 -42.91 37.00
CA GLN A 45 11.30 -44.38 36.69
C GLN A 45 12.60 -45.03 36.20
N ASP A 46 13.75 -44.45 36.49
CA ASP A 46 15.02 -45.11 36.19
C ASP A 46 15.52 -46.00 37.35
N ALA A 47 14.85 -47.06 37.63
CA ALA A 47 15.40 -48.12 38.46
C ALA A 47 14.60 -49.46 38.52
N ALA A 48 13.83 -49.79 37.54
CA ALA A 48 13.29 -51.15 37.44
C ALA A 48 13.48 -51.64 36.02
N LEU A 49 14.26 -52.71 35.88
CA LEU A 49 14.31 -53.50 34.64
C LEU A 49 12.89 -54.09 34.46
N ILE A 50 12.04 -53.32 33.78
CA ILE A 50 10.69 -53.79 33.44
C ILE A 50 10.81 -54.64 32.20
N THR A 51 10.65 -55.95 32.37
CA THR A 51 10.60 -56.94 31.29
C THR A 51 9.28 -56.91 30.48
N THR A 52 8.46 -55.87 30.66
CA THR A 52 7.31 -55.62 29.82
C THR A 52 7.70 -54.79 28.59
N PRO A 53 7.27 -55.16 27.38
CA PRO A 53 7.62 -54.39 26.17
C PRO A 53 7.09 -52.93 26.32
N ASN A 54 8.00 -52.01 26.39
CA ASN A 54 7.66 -50.60 26.48
C ASN A 54 7.34 -50.09 25.06
N VAL A 55 6.07 -49.82 24.79
CA VAL A 55 5.57 -49.35 23.49
C VAL A 55 5.63 -47.82 23.43
N ASN A 56 6.41 -47.17 24.28
CA ASN A 56 6.50 -45.72 24.28
C ASN A 56 7.39 -45.25 23.14
N VAL A 57 6.77 -44.88 22.03
CA VAL A 57 7.41 -44.14 20.97
C VAL A 57 7.70 -42.74 21.49
N PRO A 58 8.97 -42.28 21.44
CA PRO A 58 9.28 -40.91 21.84
C PRO A 58 8.33 -39.91 21.16
N SER A 59 7.76 -38.98 21.93
CA SER A 59 6.82 -37.98 21.41
C SER A 59 7.35 -37.19 20.21
N ALA A 60 8.66 -37.02 20.14
CA ALA A 60 9.32 -36.41 19.00
C ALA A 60 9.17 -37.16 17.68
N LEU A 61 8.91 -38.48 17.73
CA LEU A 61 8.67 -39.31 16.55
C LEU A 61 7.19 -39.37 16.14
N VAL A 62 6.29 -38.90 17.00
CA VAL A 62 4.84 -38.91 16.79
C VAL A 62 4.35 -37.52 16.41
N THR A 63 5.19 -36.48 16.57
CA THR A 63 4.83 -35.12 16.23
C THR A 63 5.04 -34.89 14.72
N TYR A 64 3.95 -34.71 13.99
CA TYR A 64 3.99 -34.26 12.61
C TYR A 64 4.24 -32.75 12.61
N ILE A 65 5.36 -32.32 12.01
CA ILE A 65 5.63 -30.91 11.77
C ILE A 65 5.15 -30.61 10.34
N ASP A 66 4.13 -29.78 10.23
CA ASP A 66 3.68 -29.30 8.92
C ASP A 66 4.77 -28.41 8.30
N PRO A 67 5.32 -28.77 7.14
CA PRO A 67 6.31 -27.93 6.45
C PRO A 67 5.69 -26.68 5.80
N GLN A 68 4.36 -26.54 5.82
CA GLN A 68 3.71 -25.35 5.28
C GLN A 68 3.81 -24.18 6.28
N VAL A 69 4.67 -23.25 5.96
CA VAL A 69 4.79 -21.98 6.71
C VAL A 69 3.71 -21.03 6.23
N VAL A 70 2.75 -20.69 7.09
CA VAL A 70 1.75 -19.66 6.79
C VAL A 70 2.45 -18.29 6.82
N THR A 71 2.58 -17.68 5.65
CA THR A 71 3.10 -16.30 5.55
C THR A 71 1.99 -15.31 5.92
N ILE A 72 2.32 -14.37 6.81
CA ILE A 72 1.43 -13.24 7.11
C ILE A 72 1.28 -12.41 5.81
N LEU A 73 0.03 -12.18 5.41
CA LEU A 73 -0.27 -11.37 4.24
C LEU A 73 0.12 -9.91 4.54
N PHE A 74 0.95 -9.34 3.67
CA PHE A 74 1.27 -7.92 3.68
C PHE A 74 0.26 -7.16 2.81
N SER A 75 0.07 -5.87 3.10
CA SER A 75 -0.71 -5.00 2.22
C SER A 75 -0.09 -4.96 0.82
N SER A 76 -0.93 -4.84 -0.20
CA SER A 76 -0.47 -4.75 -1.58
C SER A 76 0.31 -3.45 -1.80
N MET A 77 1.53 -3.56 -2.31
CA MET A 77 2.41 -2.42 -2.63
C MET A 77 2.10 -1.95 -4.07
N ASN A 78 1.13 -1.05 -4.21
CA ASN A 78 0.59 -0.64 -5.51
C ASN A 78 1.01 0.78 -5.96
N THR A 79 1.89 1.48 -5.23
CA THR A 79 2.33 2.85 -5.59
C THR A 79 2.98 2.92 -6.97
N THR A 80 3.71 1.88 -7.36
CA THR A 80 4.38 1.78 -8.66
C THR A 80 3.42 1.62 -9.84
N LYS A 81 2.15 1.27 -9.58
CA LYS A 81 1.10 1.25 -10.60
C LYS A 81 0.55 2.65 -10.87
N MET A 82 0.61 3.51 -9.84
CA MET A 82 0.17 4.90 -9.95
C MET A 82 1.13 5.68 -10.83
N PHE A 83 2.39 5.77 -10.42
CA PHE A 83 3.43 6.47 -11.16
C PHE A 83 4.39 5.50 -11.82
N ARG A 84 4.82 5.84 -13.01
CA ARG A 84 5.87 5.08 -13.70
C ARG A 84 7.21 5.28 -13.00
N GLU A 85 7.97 4.21 -12.90
CA GLU A 85 9.33 4.25 -12.40
C GLU A 85 10.34 4.39 -13.55
N THR A 86 11.28 5.30 -13.38
CA THR A 86 12.33 5.53 -14.38
C THR A 86 13.70 5.51 -13.72
N LYS A 87 14.64 4.76 -14.33
CA LYS A 87 16.04 4.77 -13.87
C LYS A 87 16.69 6.08 -14.30
N LYS A 88 17.26 6.82 -13.36
CA LYS A 88 17.99 8.07 -13.62
C LYS A 88 19.27 8.12 -12.79
N GLY A 89 20.38 8.50 -13.40
CA GLY A 89 21.67 8.65 -12.76
C GLY A 89 22.29 7.36 -12.23
N SER A 90 23.22 7.50 -11.28
CA SER A 90 23.96 6.45 -10.61
C SER A 90 23.67 6.43 -9.10
N TRP A 91 23.88 5.30 -8.46
CA TRP A 91 23.75 5.17 -7.00
C TRP A 91 24.76 6.03 -6.21
N THR A 92 25.83 6.48 -6.88
CA THR A 92 26.84 7.39 -6.30
C THR A 92 26.44 8.86 -6.29
N ASP A 93 25.42 9.22 -7.08
CA ASP A 93 24.97 10.60 -7.18
C ASP A 93 24.21 10.99 -5.92
N LYS A 94 24.49 12.18 -5.38
CA LYS A 94 23.87 12.67 -4.15
C LYS A 94 22.54 13.36 -4.39
N SER A 95 22.40 14.00 -5.55
CA SER A 95 21.19 14.70 -5.96
C SER A 95 21.02 14.66 -7.47
N PHE A 96 19.79 14.91 -7.91
CA PHE A 96 19.39 15.01 -9.30
C PHE A 96 18.80 16.39 -9.56
N GLN A 97 19.10 16.95 -10.72
CA GLN A 97 18.47 18.18 -11.20
C GLN A 97 17.58 17.87 -12.39
N PHE A 98 16.33 18.31 -12.29
CA PHE A 98 15.33 18.19 -13.34
C PHE A 98 15.09 19.56 -13.95
N GLY A 99 15.32 19.70 -15.25
CA GLY A 99 15.02 20.94 -15.98
C GLY A 99 13.52 21.03 -16.27
N VAL A 100 12.94 22.19 -15.95
CA VAL A 100 11.59 22.56 -16.35
C VAL A 100 11.70 23.74 -17.28
N GLU A 101 11.11 23.63 -18.48
CA GLU A 101 11.16 24.68 -19.50
C GLU A 101 9.78 25.32 -19.67
N GLU A 102 9.74 26.63 -19.66
CA GLU A 102 8.56 27.43 -19.95
C GLU A 102 8.82 28.25 -21.21
N TYR A 103 7.96 28.08 -22.20
CA TYR A 103 8.02 28.87 -23.43
C TYR A 103 7.23 30.15 -23.27
N THR A 104 7.90 31.29 -23.42
CA THR A 104 7.34 32.63 -23.29
C THR A 104 7.42 33.36 -24.63
N GLY A 105 6.54 34.32 -24.82
CA GLY A 105 6.54 35.16 -25.99
C GLY A 105 5.17 35.27 -26.65
N GLY A 106 5.14 35.87 -27.80
CA GLY A 106 3.91 36.08 -28.55
C GLY A 106 4.18 36.36 -30.03
N VAL A 107 3.11 36.56 -30.77
CA VAL A 107 3.17 36.99 -32.16
C VAL A 107 2.51 38.35 -32.33
N THR A 108 3.10 39.22 -33.12
CA THR A 108 2.51 40.50 -33.52
C THR A 108 2.20 40.49 -35.01
N ALA A 109 1.25 41.34 -35.43
CA ALA A 109 1.02 41.57 -36.86
C ALA A 109 2.28 42.13 -37.51
N TYR A 110 2.63 41.66 -38.66
CA TYR A 110 3.78 42.15 -39.41
C TYR A 110 3.62 43.63 -39.75
N SER A 111 4.61 44.44 -39.45
CA SER A 111 4.74 45.80 -39.90
C SER A 111 6.23 46.14 -40.00
N ASP A 112 6.62 46.87 -41.06
CA ASP A 112 8.02 47.25 -41.29
C ASP A 112 8.61 48.13 -40.16
N PHE A 113 7.76 48.78 -39.34
CA PHE A 113 8.13 49.71 -38.30
C PHE A 113 7.62 49.29 -36.92
N ALA A 114 7.14 48.05 -36.74
CA ALA A 114 6.66 47.56 -35.45
C ALA A 114 7.80 47.05 -34.59
N ASP A 115 7.69 47.34 -33.30
CA ASP A 115 8.53 46.74 -32.28
C ASP A 115 8.05 45.28 -32.12
N ASN A 116 8.83 44.32 -32.59
CA ASN A 116 8.42 42.93 -32.65
C ASN A 116 8.54 42.25 -31.31
N VAL A 117 7.51 41.47 -30.92
CA VAL A 117 7.57 40.61 -29.73
C VAL A 117 8.55 39.48 -29.97
N THR A 118 9.44 39.24 -29.03
CA THR A 118 10.38 38.15 -29.04
C THR A 118 9.77 36.90 -28.36
N SER A 119 10.11 35.74 -28.86
CA SER A 119 9.83 34.45 -28.19
C SER A 119 11.10 33.95 -27.52
N ASP A 120 10.97 33.48 -26.29
CA ASP A 120 12.09 32.97 -25.49
C ASP A 120 11.66 31.74 -24.66
N ALA A 121 12.61 31.07 -24.06
CA ALA A 121 12.39 29.94 -23.18
C ALA A 121 13.07 30.18 -21.84
N ASN A 122 12.29 30.08 -20.76
CA ASN A 122 12.82 30.10 -19.41
C ASN A 122 13.08 28.67 -18.94
N THR A 123 14.23 28.44 -18.33
CA THR A 123 14.57 27.11 -17.78
C THR A 123 14.80 27.22 -16.27
N GLU A 124 14.10 26.42 -15.51
CA GLU A 124 14.30 26.27 -14.06
C GLU A 124 14.83 24.85 -13.78
N TRP A 125 15.70 24.73 -12.77
CA TRP A 125 16.27 23.46 -12.35
C TRP A 125 15.76 23.09 -10.95
N ILE A 126 14.98 22.02 -10.86
CA ILE A 126 14.46 21.50 -9.60
C ILE A 126 15.40 20.41 -9.11
N GLU A 127 15.96 20.58 -7.91
CA GLU A 127 16.84 19.58 -7.30
C GLU A 127 16.05 18.62 -6.40
N ARG A 128 16.37 17.32 -6.51
CA ARG A 128 15.87 16.25 -5.65
C ARG A 128 17.04 15.42 -5.13
N GLY A 129 16.97 15.00 -3.87
CA GLY A 129 18.00 14.17 -3.25
C GLY A 129 17.92 12.71 -3.70
N ASN A 130 19.02 11.99 -3.51
CA ASN A 130 19.08 10.53 -3.64
C ASN A 130 19.20 9.89 -2.25
N PHE A 131 18.53 8.75 -2.04
CA PHE A 131 18.60 8.00 -0.80
C PHE A 131 18.85 6.52 -1.07
N VAL A 132 19.97 6.04 -0.59
CA VAL A 132 20.37 4.64 -0.71
C VAL A 132 20.06 3.93 0.61
N PHE A 133 19.39 2.80 0.55
CA PHE A 133 19.05 1.97 1.69
C PHE A 133 19.39 0.51 1.42
N GLN A 134 19.67 -0.22 2.46
CA GLN A 134 20.07 -1.63 2.38
C GLN A 134 19.42 -2.44 3.52
N THR A 135 19.34 -3.74 3.32
CA THR A 135 19.03 -4.70 4.37
C THR A 135 20.14 -5.76 4.41
N VAL A 136 20.45 -6.24 5.62
CA VAL A 136 21.52 -7.23 5.82
C VAL A 136 20.89 -8.55 6.24
N LEU A 137 21.32 -9.63 5.60
CA LEU A 137 21.00 -11.00 5.98
C LEU A 137 22.16 -11.61 6.75
N SER A 138 21.88 -12.17 7.92
CA SER A 138 22.85 -12.94 8.70
C SER A 138 22.40 -14.39 8.83
N TYR A 139 23.34 -15.29 8.75
CA TYR A 139 23.13 -16.72 8.90
C TYR A 139 24.02 -17.24 10.04
N GLY A 140 23.42 -17.95 11.01
CA GLY A 140 24.15 -18.64 12.05
C GLY A 140 24.35 -20.11 11.68
N GLU A 141 25.55 -20.65 11.86
CA GLU A 141 25.82 -22.07 11.55
C GLU A 141 24.90 -23.04 12.30
N LEU A 142 24.66 -22.79 13.59
CA LEU A 142 23.73 -23.59 14.40
C LEU A 142 22.29 -23.45 13.93
N GLU A 143 21.90 -22.24 13.52
CA GLU A 143 20.56 -21.97 12.99
C GLU A 143 20.32 -22.73 11.68
N GLU A 144 21.31 -22.73 10.79
CA GLU A 144 21.25 -23.45 9.50
C GLU A 144 21.22 -24.96 9.71
N ALA A 145 22.05 -25.48 10.62
CA ALA A 145 22.07 -26.90 10.96
C ALA A 145 20.73 -27.37 11.54
N ASN A 146 20.11 -26.58 12.42
CA ASN A 146 18.80 -26.89 13.00
C ASN A 146 17.68 -26.80 11.95
N ALA A 147 17.70 -25.79 11.08
CA ALA A 147 16.75 -25.67 9.98
C ALA A 147 16.86 -26.85 9.00
N GLY A 148 18.10 -27.28 8.70
CA GLY A 148 18.36 -28.46 7.88
C GLY A 148 17.76 -29.75 8.47
N ARG A 149 17.88 -29.94 9.80
CA ARG A 149 17.26 -31.06 10.50
C ARG A 149 15.71 -31.02 10.43
N ALA A 150 15.14 -29.82 10.50
CA ALA A 150 13.68 -29.59 10.37
C ALA A 150 13.21 -29.59 8.90
N LYS A 151 14.10 -29.79 7.93
CA LYS A 151 13.81 -29.69 6.48
C LYS A 151 13.22 -28.35 6.05
N LEU A 152 13.57 -27.28 6.75
CA LEU A 152 13.17 -25.91 6.43
C LEU A 152 14.25 -25.20 5.60
N SER A 153 13.83 -24.51 4.52
CA SER A 153 14.77 -23.71 3.71
C SER A 153 14.95 -22.32 4.30
N LEU A 154 15.78 -22.19 5.35
CA LEU A 154 16.01 -20.94 6.07
C LEU A 154 16.52 -19.82 5.16
N ALA A 155 17.45 -20.12 4.26
CA ALA A 155 18.04 -19.15 3.35
C ALA A 155 16.98 -18.48 2.46
N SER A 156 16.11 -19.26 1.84
CA SER A 156 15.05 -18.72 0.99
C SER A 156 14.00 -17.93 1.77
N GLN A 157 13.70 -18.32 3.01
CA GLN A 157 12.80 -17.55 3.89
C GLN A 157 13.40 -16.19 4.26
N LYS A 158 14.70 -16.15 4.63
CA LYS A 158 15.41 -14.89 4.94
C LYS A 158 15.51 -13.98 3.70
N GLN A 159 15.81 -14.54 2.52
CA GLN A 159 15.84 -13.77 1.26
C GLN A 159 14.47 -13.19 0.94
N ARG A 160 13.40 -13.97 1.07
CA ARG A 160 12.03 -13.48 0.87
C ARG A 160 11.68 -12.37 1.84
N SER A 161 12.06 -12.49 3.12
CA SER A 161 11.85 -11.46 4.13
C SER A 161 12.60 -10.17 3.77
N ALA A 162 13.86 -10.28 3.35
CA ALA A 162 14.65 -9.11 2.94
C ALA A 162 14.04 -8.40 1.72
N SER A 163 13.65 -9.15 0.70
CA SER A 163 13.00 -8.60 -0.50
C SER A 163 11.69 -7.88 -0.16
N LEU A 164 10.87 -8.46 0.74
CA LEU A 164 9.63 -7.83 1.21
C LEU A 164 9.90 -6.55 2.00
N ASN A 165 10.92 -6.53 2.86
CA ASN A 165 11.28 -5.34 3.63
C ASN A 165 11.78 -4.21 2.71
N ILE A 166 12.59 -4.53 1.69
CA ILE A 166 13.03 -3.56 0.68
C ILE A 166 11.83 -3.02 -0.10
N ALA A 167 10.96 -3.89 -0.58
CA ALA A 167 9.78 -3.48 -1.32
C ALA A 167 8.84 -2.59 -0.49
N LYS A 168 8.65 -2.92 0.80
CA LYS A 168 7.86 -2.11 1.73
C LYS A 168 8.49 -0.74 1.99
N ALA A 169 9.81 -0.70 2.20
CA ALA A 169 10.53 0.57 2.36
C ALA A 169 10.41 1.44 1.10
N HIS A 170 10.56 0.84 -0.07
CA HIS A 170 10.39 1.51 -1.36
C HIS A 170 8.96 2.07 -1.53
N ASN A 171 7.93 1.26 -1.24
CA ASN A 171 6.54 1.71 -1.27
C ASN A 171 6.28 2.90 -0.33
N ASN A 172 6.86 2.88 0.88
CA ASN A 172 6.73 3.97 1.84
C ASN A 172 7.45 5.24 1.38
N ILE A 173 8.63 5.11 0.75
CA ILE A 173 9.37 6.24 0.18
C ILE A 173 8.58 6.86 -0.98
N ASN A 174 7.96 6.04 -1.83
CA ASN A 174 7.11 6.51 -2.91
C ASN A 174 5.88 7.28 -2.39
N LEU A 175 5.34 6.92 -1.22
CA LEU A 175 4.19 7.61 -0.61
C LEU A 175 4.57 8.90 0.13
N TYR A 176 5.59 8.85 0.96
CA TYR A 176 5.89 9.88 1.96
C TYR A 176 7.28 10.50 1.79
N GLY A 177 8.09 10.02 0.84
CA GLY A 177 9.47 10.48 0.70
C GLY A 177 10.35 10.13 1.90
N VAL A 178 11.41 10.93 2.11
CA VAL A 178 12.35 10.78 3.23
C VAL A 178 12.44 12.11 3.99
N ALA A 179 12.01 12.11 5.24
CA ALA A 179 12.02 13.30 6.08
C ALA A 179 13.45 13.85 6.27
N GLY A 180 13.59 15.17 6.24
CA GLY A 180 14.88 15.86 6.38
C GLY A 180 15.80 15.80 5.15
N ARG A 181 15.31 15.25 4.06
CA ARG A 181 15.98 15.25 2.74
C ARG A 181 15.05 15.85 1.69
N ASN A 182 15.60 16.35 0.61
CA ASN A 182 14.81 16.90 -0.50
C ASN A 182 14.24 15.75 -1.38
N ILE A 183 13.52 14.79 -0.73
CA ILE A 183 12.90 13.63 -1.35
C ILE A 183 11.45 13.57 -0.90
N TYR A 184 10.56 13.77 -1.84
CA TYR A 184 9.12 13.81 -1.59
C TYR A 184 8.44 12.61 -2.22
N GLY A 185 7.33 12.20 -1.64
CA GLY A 185 6.48 11.14 -2.15
C GLY A 185 5.18 11.70 -2.75
N MET A 186 4.34 10.80 -3.24
CA MET A 186 3.09 11.20 -3.91
C MET A 186 2.11 11.96 -2.99
N LEU A 187 2.25 11.89 -1.67
CA LEU A 187 1.32 12.53 -0.72
C LEU A 187 1.86 13.80 -0.08
N ASN A 188 3.15 14.10 -0.23
CA ASN A 188 3.78 15.23 0.45
C ASN A 188 4.68 16.09 -0.44
N ASP A 189 4.61 15.93 -1.75
CA ASP A 189 5.35 16.83 -2.66
C ASP A 189 4.83 18.27 -2.50
N PRO A 190 5.71 19.27 -2.32
CA PRO A 190 5.30 20.67 -2.17
C PRO A 190 4.61 21.25 -3.42
N ASN A 191 4.80 20.61 -4.58
CA ASN A 191 4.14 21.01 -5.83
C ASN A 191 2.76 20.40 -6.02
N LEU A 192 2.28 19.59 -5.04
CA LEU A 192 0.93 19.06 -5.10
C LEU A 192 -0.11 20.16 -5.01
N ASN A 193 -1.16 19.97 -5.77
CA ASN A 193 -2.34 20.82 -5.67
C ASN A 193 -3.00 20.69 -4.29
N ALA A 194 -3.67 21.76 -3.83
CA ALA A 194 -4.44 21.73 -2.60
C ALA A 194 -5.51 20.63 -2.64
N ALA A 195 -5.72 19.98 -1.49
CA ALA A 195 -6.72 18.92 -1.37
C ALA A 195 -8.13 19.44 -1.66
N VAL A 196 -8.89 18.70 -2.44
CA VAL A 196 -10.29 18.98 -2.78
C VAL A 196 -11.20 18.31 -1.76
N THR A 197 -12.11 19.08 -1.15
CA THR A 197 -13.09 18.52 -0.24
C THR A 197 -14.26 17.89 -1.01
N PRO A 198 -14.79 16.73 -0.58
CA PRO A 198 -15.99 16.13 -1.17
C PRO A 198 -17.19 17.09 -1.13
N ASN A 199 -18.15 16.87 -2.02
CA ASN A 199 -19.39 17.63 -1.99
C ASN A 199 -20.16 17.38 -0.69
N VAL A 200 -20.78 18.43 -0.16
CA VAL A 200 -21.64 18.32 1.01
C VAL A 200 -23.03 17.86 0.58
N VAL A 201 -23.56 16.86 1.27
CA VAL A 201 -24.97 16.43 1.12
C VAL A 201 -25.71 16.81 2.40
N THR A 202 -26.80 17.55 2.28
CA THR A 202 -27.59 18.01 3.41
C THR A 202 -28.88 17.19 3.50
N VAL A 203 -29.06 16.48 4.61
CA VAL A 203 -30.25 15.68 4.89
C VAL A 203 -30.73 16.02 6.31
N GLY A 204 -31.98 16.40 6.44
CA GLY A 204 -32.57 16.74 7.76
C GLY A 204 -31.88 17.91 8.48
N GLY A 205 -31.26 18.83 7.73
CA GLY A 205 -30.52 19.97 8.29
C GLY A 205 -29.06 19.68 8.70
N ASN A 206 -28.62 18.45 8.58
CA ASN A 206 -27.22 18.04 8.85
C ASN A 206 -26.42 17.88 7.55
N ASN A 207 -25.15 18.22 7.60
CA ASN A 207 -24.22 18.18 6.48
C ASN A 207 -23.31 16.94 6.55
N TYR A 208 -23.30 16.16 5.49
CA TYR A 208 -22.52 14.92 5.37
C TYR A 208 -21.52 15.03 4.21
N THR A 209 -20.25 14.71 4.48
CA THR A 209 -19.16 14.79 3.49
C THR A 209 -18.55 13.43 3.19
N THR A 210 -18.56 12.51 4.16
CA THR A 210 -17.95 11.16 3.96
C THR A 210 -18.91 10.26 3.18
N TRP A 211 -18.37 9.34 2.38
CA TRP A 211 -19.21 8.39 1.63
C TRP A 211 -19.99 7.44 2.53
N ALA A 212 -19.45 7.13 3.71
CA ALA A 212 -20.14 6.30 4.70
C ALA A 212 -21.39 7.01 5.23
N ASP A 213 -21.29 8.29 5.59
CA ASP A 213 -22.42 9.07 6.04
C ASP A 213 -23.46 9.27 4.92
N LYS A 214 -22.98 9.58 3.70
CA LYS A 214 -23.86 9.70 2.53
C LYS A 214 -24.63 8.40 2.26
N LEU A 215 -23.99 7.23 2.42
CA LEU A 215 -24.68 5.94 2.32
C LEU A 215 -25.72 5.76 3.43
N GLN A 216 -25.42 6.16 4.66
CA GLN A 216 -26.31 5.99 5.80
C GLN A 216 -27.58 6.87 5.67
N TYR A 217 -27.45 8.09 5.20
CA TYR A 217 -28.53 9.08 5.19
C TYR A 217 -29.21 9.29 3.83
N ASP A 218 -28.54 8.93 2.73
CA ASP A 218 -29.07 9.00 1.36
C ASP A 218 -28.60 7.81 0.50
N ALA A 219 -28.92 6.61 0.95
CA ALA A 219 -28.50 5.37 0.29
C ALA A 219 -28.98 5.27 -1.17
N ALA A 220 -30.15 5.82 -1.48
CA ALA A 220 -30.72 5.77 -2.83
C ALA A 220 -29.86 6.51 -3.88
N ASN A 221 -29.11 7.52 -3.45
CA ASN A 221 -28.31 8.38 -4.33
C ASN A 221 -26.80 8.19 -4.16
N ILE A 222 -26.36 7.21 -3.40
CA ILE A 222 -24.91 7.04 -3.08
C ILE A 222 -24.04 6.94 -4.33
N GLY A 223 -24.47 6.19 -5.37
CA GLY A 223 -23.76 6.08 -6.63
C GLY A 223 -23.53 7.43 -7.32
N ASN A 224 -24.55 8.31 -7.26
CA ASN A 224 -24.45 9.67 -7.81
C ASN A 224 -23.53 10.55 -6.97
N HIS A 225 -23.56 10.44 -5.64
CA HIS A 225 -22.70 11.23 -4.75
C HIS A 225 -21.23 10.87 -4.96
N VAL A 226 -20.90 9.58 -5.04
CA VAL A 226 -19.54 9.10 -5.32
C VAL A 226 -19.07 9.57 -6.69
N TYR A 227 -19.90 9.44 -7.72
CA TYR A 227 -19.61 9.92 -9.06
C TYR A 227 -19.35 11.44 -9.08
N ASN A 228 -20.20 12.24 -8.42
CA ASN A 228 -20.08 13.70 -8.37
C ASN A 228 -18.80 14.14 -7.63
N ASP A 229 -18.42 13.45 -6.57
CA ASP A 229 -17.19 13.77 -5.83
C ASP A 229 -15.93 13.50 -6.69
N ILE A 230 -15.92 12.39 -7.44
CA ILE A 230 -14.81 12.07 -8.35
C ILE A 230 -14.79 13.02 -9.56
N SER A 231 -15.97 13.36 -10.11
CA SER A 231 -16.09 14.33 -11.19
C SER A 231 -15.66 15.73 -10.77
N LYS A 232 -15.91 16.13 -9.51
CA LYS A 232 -15.40 17.38 -8.95
C LYS A 232 -13.87 17.37 -8.90
N LEU A 233 -13.28 16.26 -8.43
CA LEU A 233 -11.82 16.12 -8.40
C LEU A 233 -11.22 16.23 -9.81
N TRP A 234 -11.84 15.63 -10.81
CA TRP A 234 -11.47 15.78 -12.21
C TRP A 234 -11.58 17.23 -12.69
N GLY A 235 -12.70 17.89 -12.40
CA GLY A 235 -12.93 19.28 -12.79
C GLY A 235 -11.88 20.25 -12.22
N GLU A 236 -11.49 20.07 -10.97
CA GLU A 236 -10.43 20.84 -10.33
C GLU A 236 -9.05 20.56 -10.97
N LEU A 237 -8.77 19.29 -11.30
CA LEU A 237 -7.54 18.90 -11.98
C LEU A 237 -7.47 19.52 -13.39
N ALA A 238 -8.57 19.47 -14.15
CA ALA A 238 -8.65 20.06 -15.48
C ALA A 238 -8.55 21.59 -15.43
N ALA A 239 -9.19 22.24 -14.48
CA ALA A 239 -9.12 23.69 -14.31
C ALA A 239 -7.70 24.18 -14.02
N LYS A 240 -6.96 23.46 -13.17
CA LYS A 240 -5.57 23.79 -12.84
C LYS A 240 -4.61 23.59 -14.02
N ASN A 241 -4.94 22.71 -14.94
CA ASN A 241 -4.21 22.54 -16.20
C ASN A 241 -4.72 23.49 -17.31
N GLY A 242 -5.40 24.56 -16.96
CA GLY A 242 -5.91 25.54 -17.92
C GLY A 242 -7.01 25.04 -18.85
N GLY A 243 -7.72 23.95 -18.48
CA GLY A 243 -8.74 23.32 -19.32
C GLY A 243 -8.20 22.50 -20.49
N ASN A 244 -6.89 22.32 -20.54
CA ASN A 244 -6.22 21.65 -21.68
C ASN A 244 -6.26 20.10 -21.58
N VAL A 245 -7.11 19.52 -20.75
CA VAL A 245 -7.19 18.08 -20.55
C VAL A 245 -8.45 17.53 -21.17
N ASP A 246 -8.29 16.53 -22.04
CA ASP A 246 -9.42 15.80 -22.64
C ASP A 246 -9.94 14.72 -21.68
N GLN A 247 -11.25 14.51 -21.69
CA GLN A 247 -11.91 13.42 -20.94
C GLN A 247 -11.46 12.02 -21.40
N ASN A 248 -10.95 11.90 -22.62
CA ASN A 248 -10.38 10.67 -23.16
C ASN A 248 -8.91 10.44 -22.78
N ALA A 249 -8.27 11.37 -22.06
CA ALA A 249 -6.92 11.18 -21.56
C ALA A 249 -6.84 9.95 -20.63
N GLU A 250 -5.68 9.34 -20.52
CA GLU A 250 -5.44 8.31 -19.52
C GLU A 250 -5.51 8.94 -18.14
N ILE A 251 -6.37 8.41 -17.28
CA ILE A 251 -6.57 8.87 -15.91
C ILE A 251 -6.32 7.70 -14.97
N LYS A 252 -5.53 7.93 -13.94
CA LYS A 252 -5.35 6.99 -12.84
C LYS A 252 -5.97 7.55 -11.57
N LEU A 253 -6.85 6.76 -10.98
CA LEU A 253 -7.51 7.06 -9.71
C LEU A 253 -7.02 6.11 -8.63
N GLY A 254 -6.19 6.61 -7.73
CA GLY A 254 -5.83 5.93 -6.50
C GLY A 254 -6.94 6.03 -5.47
N ILE A 255 -7.35 4.90 -4.92
CA ILE A 255 -8.42 4.83 -3.92
C ILE A 255 -8.01 3.91 -2.77
N SER A 256 -8.40 4.26 -1.55
CA SER A 256 -8.23 3.38 -0.40
C SER A 256 -9.10 2.13 -0.52
N ASN A 257 -8.57 0.99 -0.06
CA ASN A 257 -9.31 -0.29 -0.04
C ASN A 257 -10.60 -0.21 0.78
N SER A 258 -10.60 0.60 1.85
CA SER A 258 -11.75 0.74 2.75
C SER A 258 -12.98 1.37 2.09
N ILE A 259 -12.77 2.23 1.09
CA ILE A 259 -13.85 2.93 0.39
C ILE A 259 -14.06 2.46 -1.06
N ALA A 260 -13.23 1.55 -1.56
CA ALA A 260 -13.33 1.07 -2.94
C ALA A 260 -14.67 0.39 -3.25
N HIS A 261 -15.31 -0.22 -2.25
CA HIS A 261 -16.62 -0.87 -2.41
C HIS A 261 -17.75 0.11 -2.77
N PHE A 262 -17.65 1.40 -2.37
CA PHE A 262 -18.66 2.42 -2.70
C PHE A 262 -18.79 2.66 -4.21
N LEU A 263 -17.76 2.38 -4.99
CA LEU A 263 -17.82 2.50 -6.45
C LEU A 263 -18.81 1.53 -7.10
N ASN A 264 -19.11 0.42 -6.43
CA ASN A 264 -19.98 -0.63 -6.96
C ASN A 264 -21.39 -0.62 -6.37
N ILE A 265 -21.71 0.31 -5.46
CA ILE A 265 -23.06 0.43 -4.93
C ILE A 265 -23.94 1.15 -5.98
N PRO A 266 -25.06 0.54 -6.40
CA PRO A 266 -25.95 1.15 -7.39
C PRO A 266 -26.77 2.27 -6.76
N ASN A 267 -27.16 3.24 -7.58
CA ASN A 267 -28.17 4.23 -7.25
C ASN A 267 -29.58 3.63 -7.44
N SER A 268 -30.64 4.44 -7.19
CA SER A 268 -32.05 4.05 -7.36
C SER A 268 -32.42 3.61 -8.79
N PHE A 269 -31.58 3.94 -9.79
CA PHE A 269 -31.78 3.54 -11.19
C PHE A 269 -30.95 2.28 -11.56
N GLY A 270 -30.25 1.67 -10.60
CA GLY A 270 -29.42 0.50 -10.84
C GLY A 270 -28.04 0.82 -11.45
N LEU A 271 -27.66 2.10 -11.57
CA LEU A 271 -26.36 2.51 -12.09
C LEU A 271 -25.34 2.64 -10.95
N THR A 272 -24.16 2.07 -11.13
CA THR A 272 -23.05 2.19 -10.18
C THR A 272 -22.17 3.39 -10.54
N ALA A 273 -21.50 3.98 -9.54
CA ALA A 273 -20.54 5.06 -9.79
C ALA A 273 -19.44 4.63 -10.78
N MET A 274 -18.97 3.37 -10.68
CA MET A 274 -17.98 2.80 -11.61
C MET A 274 -18.49 2.77 -13.06
N ALA A 275 -19.75 2.39 -13.29
CA ALA A 275 -20.32 2.37 -14.63
C ALA A 275 -20.43 3.79 -15.23
N MET A 276 -20.88 4.76 -14.43
CA MET A 276 -20.94 6.17 -14.84
C MET A 276 -19.56 6.75 -15.14
N LEU A 277 -18.58 6.45 -14.30
CA LEU A 277 -17.19 6.90 -14.51
C LEU A 277 -16.61 6.32 -15.80
N LYS A 278 -16.75 5.03 -16.05
CA LYS A 278 -16.24 4.40 -17.28
C LYS A 278 -16.94 4.88 -18.55
N SER A 279 -18.21 5.29 -18.46
CA SER A 279 -18.93 5.87 -19.58
C SER A 279 -18.41 7.25 -19.94
N ASN A 280 -18.05 8.07 -18.96
CA ASN A 280 -17.60 9.44 -19.18
C ASN A 280 -16.07 9.57 -19.32
N TYR A 281 -15.33 8.65 -18.70
CA TYR A 281 -13.87 8.57 -18.70
C TYR A 281 -13.43 7.17 -19.13
N PRO A 282 -13.45 6.84 -20.43
CA PRO A 282 -13.23 5.47 -20.91
C PRO A 282 -11.85 4.92 -20.54
N ASN A 283 -10.83 5.77 -20.43
CA ASN A 283 -9.46 5.40 -20.11
C ASN A 283 -9.13 5.55 -18.61
N LEU A 284 -10.15 5.61 -17.75
CA LEU A 284 -9.97 5.65 -16.30
C LEU A 284 -9.52 4.28 -15.77
N THR A 285 -8.40 4.27 -15.09
CA THR A 285 -7.88 3.10 -14.35
C THR A 285 -7.96 3.35 -12.84
N VAL A 286 -8.65 2.47 -12.11
CA VAL A 286 -8.76 2.55 -10.65
C VAL A 286 -7.73 1.64 -10.02
N ILE A 287 -6.90 2.20 -9.14
CA ILE A 287 -5.82 1.50 -8.44
C ILE A 287 -6.10 1.55 -6.94
N GLN A 288 -6.19 0.40 -6.31
CA GLN A 288 -6.38 0.31 -4.87
C GLN A 288 -5.03 0.43 -4.15
N ILE A 289 -4.92 1.42 -3.26
CA ILE A 289 -3.72 1.70 -2.46
C ILE A 289 -4.16 1.74 -0.99
N PRO A 290 -3.84 0.69 -0.21
CA PRO A 290 -4.27 0.59 1.19
C PRO A 290 -3.81 1.77 2.05
N GLU A 291 -2.63 2.30 1.76
CA GLU A 291 -1.98 3.37 2.50
C GLU A 291 -2.67 4.74 2.33
N LEU A 292 -3.60 4.88 1.37
CA LEU A 292 -4.44 6.09 1.25
C LEU A 292 -5.46 6.21 2.40
N THR A 293 -5.50 5.26 3.32
CA THR A 293 -6.18 5.37 4.61
C THR A 293 -5.14 5.72 5.68
N ALA A 294 -4.88 6.98 5.90
CA ALA A 294 -3.95 7.44 6.94
C ALA A 294 -4.73 8.18 8.03
N GLY A 295 -4.47 7.83 9.32
CA GLY A 295 -5.09 8.52 10.46
C GLY A 295 -6.63 8.41 10.50
N GLY A 296 -7.22 7.37 9.89
CA GLY A 296 -8.69 7.21 9.81
C GLY A 296 -9.36 8.04 8.71
N VAL A 297 -8.60 8.81 7.95
CA VAL A 297 -9.10 9.58 6.81
C VAL A 297 -8.82 8.83 5.52
N ASN A 298 -9.87 8.63 4.71
CA ASN A 298 -9.73 8.03 3.40
C ASN A 298 -9.50 9.12 2.35
N THR A 299 -8.47 8.93 1.54
CA THR A 299 -8.05 9.90 0.53
C THR A 299 -8.19 9.29 -0.87
N LEU A 300 -8.59 10.09 -1.82
CA LEU A 300 -8.51 9.81 -3.25
C LEU A 300 -7.32 10.56 -3.83
N TYR A 301 -6.65 9.94 -4.78
CA TYR A 301 -5.58 10.58 -5.53
C TYR A 301 -5.84 10.40 -7.03
N MET A 302 -5.86 11.48 -7.79
CA MET A 302 -6.08 11.43 -9.24
C MET A 302 -4.88 11.99 -9.98
N GLU A 303 -4.47 11.29 -11.00
CA GLU A 303 -3.33 11.64 -11.84
C GLU A 303 -3.68 11.44 -13.32
N ILE A 304 -3.08 12.30 -14.14
CA ILE A 304 -2.99 12.11 -15.59
C ILE A 304 -1.52 11.80 -15.88
N PRO A 305 -1.17 10.56 -16.26
CA PRO A 305 0.23 10.14 -16.39
C PRO A 305 1.04 10.90 -17.44
N GLU A 306 0.37 11.29 -18.50
CA GLU A 306 1.00 11.99 -19.62
C GLU A 306 0.08 13.07 -20.18
N LEU A 307 0.63 14.25 -20.39
CA LEU A 307 -0.04 15.38 -20.99
C LEU A 307 0.82 15.94 -22.13
N TYR A 308 0.29 15.94 -23.36
CA TYR A 308 1.00 16.42 -24.57
C TYR A 308 2.38 15.78 -24.81
N GLY A 309 2.52 14.49 -24.51
CA GLY A 309 3.78 13.77 -24.65
C GLY A 309 4.79 14.02 -23.54
N VAL A 310 4.41 14.80 -22.53
CA VAL A 310 5.23 15.05 -21.33
C VAL A 310 4.62 14.33 -20.14
N ARG A 311 5.45 13.64 -19.38
CA ARG A 311 5.02 12.97 -18.14
C ARG A 311 4.78 13.99 -17.04
N THR A 312 3.66 13.85 -16.35
CA THR A 312 3.28 14.77 -15.28
C THR A 312 4.01 14.46 -13.98
N ALA A 313 4.20 13.15 -13.69
CA ALA A 313 4.94 12.70 -12.53
C ALA A 313 5.59 11.33 -12.79
N GLU A 314 6.72 11.07 -12.15
CA GLU A 314 7.42 9.77 -12.19
C GLU A 314 8.22 9.52 -10.91
N PHE A 315 8.40 8.25 -10.56
CA PHE A 315 9.35 7.88 -9.54
C PHE A 315 10.72 7.63 -10.18
N ALA A 316 11.72 8.41 -9.78
CA ALA A 316 13.09 8.19 -10.20
C ALA A 316 13.82 7.26 -9.22
N TYR A 317 14.51 6.27 -9.75
CA TYR A 317 15.37 5.40 -8.96
C TYR A 317 16.73 5.27 -9.65
N THR A 318 17.78 5.04 -8.88
CA THR A 318 19.15 4.88 -9.40
C THR A 318 19.48 3.43 -9.71
N GLU A 319 19.21 2.54 -8.75
CA GLU A 319 19.46 1.12 -8.89
C GLU A 319 18.48 0.32 -8.03
N LYS A 320 18.01 -0.80 -8.56
CA LYS A 320 17.20 -1.79 -7.85
C LYS A 320 17.94 -3.12 -7.89
N MET A 321 18.09 -3.77 -6.73
CA MET A 321 18.52 -5.15 -6.65
C MET A 321 17.34 -6.10 -6.75
#